data_024ab156a4a9cbbfea757a1fdadda657
#
_entry.id   024ab156a4a9cbbfea757a1fdadda657
#
_cell.length_a   1.000
_cell.length_b   1.000
_cell.length_c   1.000
_cell.angle_alpha   90.00
_cell.angle_beta   90.00
_cell.angle_gamma   90.00
#
_symmetry.space_group_name_H-M   'P 1'
#
loop_
_entity.id
_entity.type
_entity.pdbx_description
1 polymer ?
#
loop_
_entity_poly.entity_id
_entity_poly.type
_entity_poly.pdbx_seq_one_letter_code
_entity_poly.pdbx_strand_id
1 'polypeptide(L)'
;HLKDAMLLALLKDPALVRVLVFVRMKDGANRLAEILRREKIGVTRLHSGRAQEQRLKALADFKNGAVRVLVATDLAARGIDIEGVSHVVNYDFPVNPEDYIHRIGRTGRAEHEGEAVSFVPKGDLNLLGILEMAIGQRLPRKKLRGFDYHAKSPAIALPPAKKDWRKRTREKDANPAARPAKKAAKKFPKSR
;
A
#
# COMPACT_ATOMS: atom_id res chain seq x y z
N HIS A 1 -13.29 0.91 -8.18
CA HIS A 1 -12.74 2.20 -8.60
C HIS A 1 -11.91 1.99 -9.86
N LEU A 2 -12.01 2.88 -10.87
CA LEU A 2 -11.25 2.77 -12.13
C LEU A 2 -9.74 2.62 -11.90
N LYS A 3 -9.18 3.28 -10.89
CA LYS A 3 -7.74 3.16 -10.53
C LYS A 3 -7.35 1.72 -10.17
N ASP A 4 -8.21 0.98 -9.48
CA ASP A 4 -7.94 -0.42 -9.11
C ASP A 4 -7.85 -1.27 -10.38
N ALA A 5 -8.83 -1.12 -11.27
CA ALA A 5 -8.87 -1.83 -12.55
C ALA A 5 -7.69 -1.44 -13.46
N MET A 6 -7.32 -0.15 -13.48
CA MET A 6 -6.14 0.32 -14.21
C MET A 6 -4.84 -0.29 -13.67
N LEU A 7 -4.67 -0.36 -12.34
CA LEU A 7 -3.50 -0.99 -11.75
C LEU A 7 -3.45 -2.48 -12.08
N LEU A 8 -4.56 -3.19 -11.97
CA LEU A 8 -4.63 -4.61 -12.34
C LEU A 8 -4.30 -4.84 -13.83
N ALA A 9 -4.81 -3.97 -14.71
CA ALA A 9 -4.50 -4.06 -16.13
C ALA A 9 -3.01 -3.76 -16.42
N LEU A 10 -2.44 -2.76 -15.74
CA LEU A 10 -1.01 -2.42 -15.83
C LEU A 10 -0.12 -3.58 -15.36
N LEU A 11 -0.49 -4.22 -14.24
CA LEU A 11 0.26 -5.34 -13.66
C LEU A 11 0.19 -6.63 -14.50
N LYS A 12 -0.62 -6.69 -15.56
CA LYS A 12 -0.59 -7.80 -16.53
C LYS A 12 0.64 -7.76 -17.44
N ASP A 13 1.27 -6.60 -17.57
CA ASP A 13 2.50 -6.48 -18.34
C ASP A 13 3.64 -7.22 -17.62
N PRO A 14 4.29 -8.19 -18.29
CA PRO A 14 5.40 -8.95 -17.73
C PRO A 14 6.65 -8.09 -17.46
N ALA A 15 6.80 -6.94 -18.11
CA ALA A 15 7.91 -6.02 -17.87
C ALA A 15 7.88 -5.43 -16.44
N LEU A 16 6.71 -5.38 -15.79
CA LEU A 16 6.58 -4.91 -14.42
C LEU A 16 7.02 -5.98 -13.41
N VAL A 17 8.31 -6.26 -13.35
CA VAL A 17 8.89 -7.35 -12.54
C VAL A 17 8.85 -7.03 -11.04
N ARG A 18 9.34 -5.86 -10.65
CA ARG A 18 9.38 -5.36 -9.26
C ARG A 18 8.73 -3.97 -9.20
N VAL A 19 7.55 -3.88 -8.60
CA VAL A 19 6.71 -2.69 -8.66
C VAL A 19 6.50 -2.09 -7.28
N LEU A 20 6.87 -0.81 -7.13
CA LEU A 20 6.58 -0.02 -5.94
C LEU A 20 5.36 0.87 -6.20
N VAL A 21 4.29 0.66 -5.45
CA VAL A 21 3.02 1.39 -5.59
C VAL A 21 2.84 2.37 -4.44
N PHE A 22 2.78 3.66 -4.74
CA PHE A 22 2.55 4.69 -3.75
C PHE A 22 1.07 5.03 -3.59
N VAL A 23 0.61 4.99 -2.34
CA VAL A 23 -0.73 5.41 -1.92
C VAL A 23 -0.64 6.46 -0.82
N ARG A 24 -1.64 7.34 -0.74
CA ARG A 24 -1.64 8.46 0.20
C ARG A 24 -1.84 8.02 1.65
N MET A 25 -2.70 7.04 1.90
CA MET A 25 -3.12 6.65 3.25
C MET A 25 -2.89 5.17 3.55
N LYS A 26 -2.65 4.85 4.84
CA LYS A 26 -2.46 3.48 5.34
C LYS A 26 -3.64 2.56 5.03
N ASP A 27 -4.86 3.08 5.10
CA ASP A 27 -6.06 2.29 4.81
C ASP A 27 -6.18 1.98 3.31
N GLY A 28 -5.74 2.93 2.45
CA GLY A 28 -5.55 2.70 1.01
C GLY A 28 -4.54 1.59 0.73
N ALA A 29 -3.41 1.57 1.45
CA ALA A 29 -2.41 0.51 1.33
C ALA A 29 -2.97 -0.86 1.72
N ASN A 30 -3.72 -0.93 2.83
CA ASN A 30 -4.35 -2.17 3.27
C ASN A 30 -5.39 -2.66 2.26
N ARG A 31 -6.26 -1.78 1.79
CA ARG A 31 -7.31 -2.07 0.81
C ARG A 31 -6.70 -2.56 -0.51
N LEU A 32 -5.73 -1.85 -1.04
CA LEU A 32 -5.12 -2.17 -2.32
C LEU A 32 -4.36 -3.51 -2.26
N ALA A 33 -3.61 -3.75 -1.19
CA ALA A 33 -2.93 -5.03 -0.99
C ALA A 33 -3.92 -6.21 -0.91
N GLU A 34 -5.11 -6.00 -0.33
CA GLU A 34 -6.14 -7.03 -0.28
C GLU A 34 -6.73 -7.32 -1.67
N ILE A 35 -6.97 -6.27 -2.48
CA ILE A 35 -7.43 -6.41 -3.86
C ILE A 35 -6.40 -7.21 -4.68
N LEU A 36 -5.13 -6.82 -4.64
CA LEU A 36 -4.07 -7.48 -5.39
C LEU A 36 -3.89 -8.95 -4.97
N ARG A 37 -4.04 -9.26 -3.67
CA ARG A 37 -3.96 -10.63 -3.17
C ARG A 37 -5.10 -11.51 -3.68
N ARG A 38 -6.32 -10.97 -3.79
CA ARG A 38 -7.47 -11.68 -4.38
C ARG A 38 -7.24 -12.03 -5.83
N GLU A 39 -6.57 -11.16 -6.56
CA GLU A 39 -6.14 -11.37 -7.93
C GLU A 39 -4.88 -12.25 -8.05
N LYS A 40 -4.47 -12.92 -6.95
CA LYS A 40 -3.31 -13.81 -6.88
C LYS A 40 -1.98 -13.13 -7.23
N ILE A 41 -1.89 -11.82 -7.07
CA ILE A 41 -0.65 -11.05 -7.24
C ILE A 41 0.11 -11.05 -5.92
N GLY A 42 1.39 -11.48 -5.97
CA GLY A 42 2.30 -11.45 -4.82
C GLY A 42 2.52 -10.01 -4.35
N VAL A 43 1.98 -9.66 -3.17
CA VAL A 43 1.96 -8.30 -2.66
C VAL A 43 2.23 -8.23 -1.16
N THR A 44 3.01 -7.24 -0.77
CA THR A 44 3.19 -6.81 0.61
C THR A 44 2.92 -5.31 0.77
N ARG A 45 2.90 -4.81 2.01
CA ARG A 45 2.58 -3.40 2.28
C ARG A 45 3.47 -2.81 3.37
N LEU A 46 3.75 -1.51 3.21
CA LEU A 46 4.62 -0.73 4.09
C LEU A 46 3.94 0.58 4.48
N HIS A 47 3.53 0.72 5.75
CA HIS A 47 2.93 1.95 6.29
C HIS A 47 3.12 2.03 7.81
N SER A 48 2.95 3.22 8.39
CA SER A 48 3.17 3.50 9.81
C SER A 48 2.29 2.69 10.78
N GLY A 49 1.17 2.15 10.32
CA GLY A 49 0.28 1.31 11.13
C GLY A 49 0.75 -0.15 11.29
N ARG A 50 1.96 -0.50 10.85
CA ARG A 50 2.54 -1.84 11.00
C ARG A 50 3.68 -1.81 12.01
N ALA A 51 3.81 -2.90 12.79
CA ALA A 51 4.95 -3.08 13.69
C ALA A 51 6.27 -3.11 12.89
N GLN A 52 7.37 -2.71 13.53
CA GLN A 52 8.67 -2.61 12.88
C GLN A 52 9.12 -3.95 12.27
N GLU A 53 8.94 -5.05 12.99
CA GLU A 53 9.24 -6.39 12.49
C GLU A 53 8.49 -6.72 11.19
N GLN A 54 7.19 -6.39 11.12
CA GLN A 54 6.38 -6.60 9.93
C GLN A 54 6.84 -5.73 8.76
N ARG A 55 7.37 -4.52 9.04
CA ARG A 55 7.91 -3.63 8.02
C ARG A 55 9.23 -4.18 7.46
N LEU A 56 10.12 -4.65 8.33
CA LEU A 56 11.38 -5.28 7.93
C LEU A 56 11.13 -6.54 7.10
N LYS A 57 10.19 -7.39 7.54
CA LYS A 57 9.80 -8.57 6.76
C LYS A 57 9.26 -8.20 5.39
N ALA A 58 8.37 -7.20 5.30
CA ALA A 58 7.81 -6.76 4.03
C ALA A 58 8.89 -6.27 3.05
N LEU A 59 9.90 -5.57 3.56
CA LEU A 59 11.03 -5.12 2.75
C LEU A 59 11.90 -6.29 2.30
N ALA A 60 12.19 -7.22 3.18
CA ALA A 60 12.96 -8.43 2.84
C ALA A 60 12.23 -9.25 1.77
N ASP A 61 10.92 -9.52 1.95
CA ASP A 61 10.10 -10.27 0.99
C ASP A 61 10.07 -9.58 -0.39
N PHE A 62 10.10 -8.25 -0.44
CA PHE A 62 10.15 -7.49 -1.69
C PHE A 62 11.55 -7.47 -2.31
N LYS A 63 12.61 -7.28 -1.50
CA LYS A 63 13.99 -7.23 -1.99
C LYS A 63 14.45 -8.57 -2.57
N ASN A 64 14.08 -9.68 -1.94
CA ASN A 64 14.46 -11.02 -2.40
C ASN A 64 13.54 -11.59 -3.50
N GLY A 65 12.52 -10.81 -3.94
CA GLY A 65 11.60 -11.23 -5.01
C GLY A 65 10.50 -12.19 -4.59
N ALA A 66 10.35 -12.50 -3.29
CA ALA A 66 9.25 -13.34 -2.80
C ALA A 66 7.86 -12.72 -3.08
N VAL A 67 7.80 -11.40 -3.23
CA VAL A 67 6.61 -10.68 -3.66
C VAL A 67 6.96 -9.69 -4.76
N ARG A 68 6.07 -9.56 -5.75
CA ARG A 68 6.24 -8.70 -6.93
C ARG A 68 5.91 -7.24 -6.65
N VAL A 69 4.95 -6.98 -5.77
CA VAL A 69 4.40 -5.64 -5.53
C VAL A 69 4.59 -5.23 -4.07
N LEU A 70 5.13 -4.02 -3.86
CA LEU A 70 5.15 -3.36 -2.55
C LEU A 70 4.23 -2.14 -2.59
N VAL A 71 3.18 -2.13 -1.77
CA VAL A 71 2.30 -0.97 -1.61
C VAL A 71 2.77 -0.16 -0.40
N ALA A 72 3.15 1.10 -0.60
CA ALA A 72 3.74 1.94 0.44
C ALA A 72 3.08 3.32 0.56
N THR A 73 3.14 3.91 1.75
CA THR A 73 2.90 5.34 1.96
C THR A 73 4.22 6.09 1.98
N ASP A 74 4.22 7.38 1.59
CA ASP A 74 5.43 8.21 1.55
C ASP A 74 6.20 8.20 2.86
N LEU A 75 5.50 8.45 3.98
CA LEU A 75 6.11 8.48 5.31
C LEU A 75 6.84 7.18 5.66
N ALA A 76 6.31 6.04 5.23
CA ALA A 76 6.90 4.76 5.54
C ALA A 76 8.02 4.36 4.56
N ALA A 77 8.03 4.91 3.36
CA ALA A 77 9.05 4.66 2.34
C ALA A 77 10.26 5.60 2.43
N ARG A 78 10.10 6.77 3.10
CA ARG A 78 11.22 7.69 3.34
C ARG A 78 12.25 7.05 4.24
N GLY A 79 13.53 7.29 3.93
CA GLY A 79 14.67 6.77 4.70
C GLY A 79 14.87 5.26 4.62
N ILE A 80 14.11 4.56 3.77
CA ILE A 80 14.27 3.13 3.57
C ILE A 80 14.95 2.90 2.22
N ASP A 81 15.95 2.04 2.26
CA ASP A 81 16.65 1.57 1.08
C ASP A 81 15.74 0.61 0.28
N ILE A 82 14.98 1.18 -0.65
CA ILE A 82 14.19 0.46 -1.66
C ILE A 82 14.72 0.91 -3.02
N GLU A 83 15.65 0.15 -3.54
CA GLU A 83 16.30 0.42 -4.82
C GLU A 83 16.05 -0.68 -5.83
N GLY A 84 16.37 -0.40 -7.09
CA GLY A 84 16.32 -1.37 -8.18
C GLY A 84 14.90 -1.89 -8.45
N VAL A 85 13.88 -1.08 -8.23
CA VAL A 85 12.53 -1.42 -8.69
C VAL A 85 12.42 -1.16 -10.19
N SER A 86 11.75 -2.05 -10.91
CA SER A 86 11.54 -1.87 -12.35
C SER A 86 10.59 -0.71 -12.63
N HIS A 87 9.55 -0.58 -11.81
CA HIS A 87 8.52 0.43 -12.00
C HIS A 87 8.05 1.05 -10.69
N VAL A 88 7.86 2.37 -10.71
CA VAL A 88 7.14 3.11 -9.67
C VAL A 88 5.75 3.45 -10.17
N VAL A 89 4.72 3.15 -9.39
CA VAL A 89 3.34 3.53 -9.70
C VAL A 89 2.83 4.50 -8.64
N ASN A 90 2.60 5.74 -9.03
CA ASN A 90 1.88 6.71 -8.21
C ASN A 90 0.37 6.45 -8.36
N TYR A 91 -0.15 5.48 -7.57
CA TYR A 91 -1.58 5.17 -7.54
C TYR A 91 -2.39 6.39 -7.05
N ASP A 92 -1.90 7.07 -6.00
CA ASP A 92 -2.35 8.40 -5.64
C ASP A 92 -1.28 9.43 -6.03
N PHE A 93 -1.72 10.42 -6.81
CA PHE A 93 -0.84 11.49 -7.28
C PHE A 93 -0.30 12.28 -6.07
N PRO A 94 0.99 12.57 -6.00
CA PRO A 94 1.58 13.32 -4.90
C PRO A 94 1.07 14.78 -4.90
N VAL A 95 0.93 15.35 -3.71
CA VAL A 95 0.52 16.75 -3.55
C VAL A 95 1.69 17.70 -3.82
N ASN A 96 2.91 17.30 -3.41
CA ASN A 96 4.12 18.09 -3.51
C ASN A 96 5.04 17.55 -4.61
N PRO A 97 5.67 18.42 -5.42
CA PRO A 97 6.66 18.00 -6.42
C PRO A 97 7.84 17.23 -5.84
N GLU A 98 8.31 17.58 -4.65
CA GLU A 98 9.39 16.88 -3.96
C GLU A 98 9.06 15.41 -3.68
N ASP A 99 7.82 15.11 -3.26
CA ASP A 99 7.37 13.74 -3.05
C ASP A 99 7.39 12.94 -4.36
N TYR A 100 7.04 13.57 -5.48
CA TYR A 100 7.14 12.95 -6.80
C TYR A 100 8.56 12.56 -7.12
N ILE A 101 9.51 13.49 -6.96
CA ILE A 101 10.94 13.26 -7.23
C ILE A 101 11.47 12.12 -6.35
N HIS A 102 11.15 12.14 -5.05
CA HIS A 102 11.56 11.10 -4.11
C HIS A 102 10.98 9.72 -4.47
N ARG A 103 9.75 9.67 -5.00
CA ARG A 103 9.11 8.42 -5.41
C ARG A 103 9.77 7.86 -6.67
N ILE A 104 9.92 8.67 -7.73
CA ILE A 104 10.51 8.20 -8.97
C ILE A 104 11.99 7.85 -8.82
N GLY A 105 12.70 8.52 -7.91
CA GLY A 105 14.09 8.19 -7.56
C GLY A 105 14.28 6.80 -6.92
N ARG A 106 13.23 5.98 -6.79
CA ARG A 106 13.32 4.56 -6.40
C ARG A 106 13.53 3.63 -7.58
N THR A 107 13.39 4.13 -8.80
CA THR A 107 13.65 3.41 -10.05
C THR A 107 14.69 4.16 -10.89
N GLY A 108 15.25 3.50 -11.90
CA GLY A 108 16.18 4.15 -12.85
C GLY A 108 17.53 4.52 -12.25
N ARG A 109 18.16 3.65 -11.43
CA ARG A 109 19.51 3.87 -10.89
C ARG A 109 20.55 2.98 -11.56
N ALA A 110 21.75 3.57 -11.74
CA ALA A 110 23.00 2.97 -12.22
C ALA A 110 22.91 2.31 -13.61
N GLU A 111 22.42 1.10 -13.75
CA GLU A 111 22.49 0.32 -15.01
C GLU A 111 21.11 -0.13 -15.53
N HIS A 112 20.02 0.26 -14.86
CA HIS A 112 18.68 -0.20 -15.24
C HIS A 112 17.77 0.99 -15.53
N GLU A 113 17.20 1.01 -16.73
CA GLU A 113 16.10 1.92 -17.06
C GLU A 113 14.90 1.60 -16.21
N GLY A 114 14.35 2.63 -15.54
CA GLY A 114 13.17 2.50 -14.71
C GLY A 114 12.01 3.35 -15.24
N GLU A 115 10.81 2.86 -15.16
CA GLU A 115 9.61 3.61 -15.58
C GLU A 115 8.78 4.04 -14.38
N ALA A 116 8.29 5.30 -14.42
CA ALA A 116 7.35 5.82 -13.44
C ALA A 116 6.00 6.10 -14.10
N VAL A 117 4.95 5.50 -13.56
CA VAL A 117 3.57 5.69 -14.03
C VAL A 117 2.76 6.40 -12.96
N SER A 118 2.02 7.44 -13.35
CA SER A 118 1.18 8.20 -12.42
C SER A 118 -0.27 8.21 -12.86
N PHE A 119 -1.18 7.82 -11.96
CA PHE A 119 -2.62 7.95 -12.19
C PHE A 119 -3.08 9.35 -11.80
N VAL A 120 -3.52 10.11 -12.79
CA VAL A 120 -3.95 11.50 -12.60
C VAL A 120 -5.47 11.60 -12.85
N PRO A 121 -6.30 11.59 -11.80
CA PRO A 121 -7.72 11.85 -11.95
C PRO A 121 -7.96 13.31 -12.33
N LYS A 122 -9.15 13.61 -12.88
CA LYS A 122 -9.51 14.99 -13.30
C LYS A 122 -9.33 16.02 -12.18
N GLY A 123 -9.59 15.64 -10.92
CA GLY A 123 -9.42 16.52 -9.76
C GLY A 123 -7.97 16.88 -9.43
N ASP A 124 -7.00 16.11 -9.91
CA ASP A 124 -5.57 16.31 -9.62
C ASP A 124 -4.81 17.00 -10.78
N LEU A 125 -5.52 17.48 -11.82
CA LEU A 125 -4.89 18.14 -12.98
C LEU A 125 -4.13 19.41 -12.60
N ASN A 126 -4.62 20.16 -11.59
CA ASN A 126 -3.91 21.33 -11.08
C ASN A 126 -2.58 20.93 -10.42
N LEU A 127 -2.56 19.84 -9.65
CA LEU A 127 -1.34 19.30 -9.04
C LEU A 127 -0.33 18.87 -10.10
N LEU A 128 -0.82 18.29 -11.19
CA LEU A 128 0.01 17.92 -12.32
C LEU A 128 0.65 19.14 -12.97
N GLY A 129 -0.11 20.24 -13.17
CA GLY A 129 0.42 21.49 -13.69
C GLY A 129 1.50 22.10 -12.79
N ILE A 130 1.29 22.09 -11.46
CA ILE A 130 2.28 22.54 -10.48
C ILE A 130 3.55 21.69 -10.57
N LEU A 131 3.41 20.37 -10.65
CA LEU A 131 4.54 19.46 -10.78
C LEU A 131 5.33 19.74 -12.07
N GLU A 132 4.66 19.86 -13.22
CA GLU A 132 5.31 20.11 -14.51
C GLU A 132 6.07 21.44 -14.53
N MET A 133 5.54 22.48 -13.87
CA MET A 133 6.26 23.75 -13.69
C MET A 133 7.49 23.55 -12.80
N ALA A 134 7.38 22.80 -11.69
CA ALA A 134 8.49 22.61 -10.78
C ALA A 134 9.65 21.80 -11.37
N ILE A 135 9.34 20.81 -12.24
CA ILE A 135 10.37 19.99 -12.91
C ILE A 135 10.83 20.58 -14.24
N GLY A 136 10.21 21.67 -14.71
CA GLY A 136 10.57 22.36 -15.95
C GLY A 136 10.23 21.60 -17.24
N GLN A 137 9.42 20.55 -17.18
CA GLN A 137 9.04 19.76 -18.35
C GLN A 137 7.63 19.18 -18.25
N ARG A 138 6.98 18.96 -19.40
CA ARG A 138 5.70 18.27 -19.47
C ARG A 138 5.89 16.77 -19.39
N LEU A 139 5.08 16.11 -18.56
CA LEU A 139 5.06 14.66 -18.49
C LEU A 139 4.27 14.06 -19.66
N PRO A 140 4.76 12.99 -20.30
CA PRO A 140 4.05 12.32 -21.38
C PRO A 140 2.70 11.76 -20.89
N ARG A 141 1.65 12.03 -21.66
CA ARG A 141 0.30 11.50 -21.40
C ARG A 141 0.12 10.19 -22.16
N LYS A 142 -0.08 9.10 -21.46
CA LYS A 142 -0.35 7.80 -22.08
C LYS A 142 -1.74 7.29 -21.69
N LYS A 143 -2.43 6.66 -22.60
CA LYS A 143 -3.63 5.86 -22.31
C LYS A 143 -3.24 4.38 -22.27
N LEU A 144 -3.74 3.65 -21.30
CA LEU A 144 -3.55 2.21 -21.22
C LEU A 144 -4.31 1.54 -22.37
N ARG A 145 -3.59 0.80 -23.24
CA ARG A 145 -4.19 0.14 -24.40
C ARG A 145 -5.21 -0.91 -23.95
N GLY A 146 -6.38 -0.95 -24.61
CA GLY A 146 -7.42 -1.93 -24.31
C GLY A 146 -8.16 -1.70 -23.00
N PHE A 147 -7.91 -0.56 -22.30
CA PHE A 147 -8.62 -0.24 -21.06
C PHE A 147 -9.86 0.61 -21.34
N ASP A 148 -11.02 0.16 -20.86
CA ASP A 148 -12.28 0.90 -20.97
C ASP A 148 -12.39 1.94 -19.84
N TYR A 149 -12.12 3.21 -20.16
CA TYR A 149 -12.21 4.32 -19.21
C TYR A 149 -13.66 4.73 -18.88
N HIS A 150 -14.65 4.19 -19.59
CA HIS A 150 -16.07 4.45 -19.40
C HIS A 150 -16.78 3.31 -18.67
N ALA A 151 -16.10 2.19 -18.44
CA ALA A 151 -16.66 1.08 -17.70
C ALA A 151 -17.15 1.56 -16.33
N LYS A 152 -18.39 1.19 -15.98
CA LYS A 152 -18.85 1.31 -14.60
C LYS A 152 -17.91 0.48 -13.75
N SER A 153 -17.30 1.11 -12.74
CA SER A 153 -16.37 0.43 -11.84
C SER A 153 -17.00 -0.88 -11.37
N PRO A 154 -16.35 -2.04 -11.61
CA PRO A 154 -16.82 -3.27 -11.00
C PRO A 154 -16.88 -3.03 -9.50
N ALA A 155 -18.01 -3.33 -8.88
CA ALA A 155 -18.13 -3.28 -7.42
C ALA A 155 -17.19 -4.35 -6.85
N ILE A 156 -15.92 -3.99 -6.65
CA ILE A 156 -14.99 -4.83 -5.90
C ILE A 156 -15.53 -4.79 -4.47
N ALA A 157 -16.24 -5.84 -4.08
CA ALA A 157 -16.82 -5.96 -2.75
C ALA A 157 -15.70 -5.81 -1.73
N LEU A 158 -15.67 -4.68 -1.05
CA LEU A 158 -14.76 -4.49 0.08
C LEU A 158 -15.11 -5.55 1.13
N PRO A 159 -14.12 -6.20 1.74
CA PRO A 159 -14.40 -7.04 2.89
C PRO A 159 -15.12 -6.19 3.94
N PRO A 160 -16.13 -6.75 4.63
CA PRO A 160 -16.76 -6.04 5.72
C PRO A 160 -15.67 -5.55 6.66
N ALA A 161 -15.74 -4.29 7.06
CA ALA A 161 -14.81 -3.71 8.02
C ALA A 161 -14.70 -4.67 9.20
N LYS A 162 -13.47 -5.08 9.57
CA LYS A 162 -13.25 -5.95 10.73
C LYS A 162 -13.99 -5.33 11.89
N LYS A 163 -14.95 -6.08 12.48
CA LYS A 163 -15.74 -5.63 13.63
C LYS A 163 -14.79 -4.99 14.65
N ASP A 164 -15.09 -3.76 15.02
CA ASP A 164 -14.28 -2.98 15.93
C ASP A 164 -14.10 -3.76 17.26
N TRP A 165 -12.87 -4.24 17.51
CA TRP A 165 -12.53 -4.97 18.74
C TRP A 165 -12.84 -4.15 20.00
N ARG A 166 -12.89 -2.80 19.90
CA ARG A 166 -13.24 -1.89 20.99
C ARG A 166 -14.69 -2.07 21.45
N LYS A 167 -15.60 -2.50 20.56
CA LYS A 167 -16.98 -2.84 20.96
C LYS A 167 -17.05 -4.12 21.78
N ARG A 168 -16.20 -5.12 21.47
CA ARG A 168 -16.17 -6.40 22.22
C ARG A 168 -15.64 -6.26 23.65
N THR A 169 -14.73 -5.31 23.90
CA THR A 169 -14.24 -5.02 25.24
C THR A 169 -15.31 -4.31 26.07
N ARG A 170 -16.03 -3.34 25.50
CA ARG A 170 -17.13 -2.67 26.21
C ARG A 170 -18.30 -3.59 26.56
N GLU A 171 -18.67 -4.53 25.68
CA GLU A 171 -19.71 -5.54 25.98
C GLU A 171 -19.29 -6.53 27.08
N LYS A 172 -18.00 -6.90 27.15
CA LYS A 172 -17.47 -7.75 28.23
C LYS A 172 -17.42 -7.04 29.58
N ASP A 173 -17.13 -5.76 29.58
CA ASP A 173 -17.07 -4.94 30.80
C ASP A 173 -18.48 -4.55 31.29
N ALA A 174 -19.50 -4.52 30.42
CA ALA A 174 -20.87 -4.22 30.73
C ALA A 174 -21.67 -5.42 31.27
N ASN A 175 -21.14 -6.65 31.18
CA ASN A 175 -21.79 -7.85 31.72
C ASN A 175 -20.95 -8.49 32.84
N PRO A 176 -21.10 -8.10 34.12
CA PRO A 176 -20.31 -8.62 35.22
C PRO A 176 -20.53 -10.13 35.50
N ALA A 177 -21.61 -10.74 34.99
CA ALA A 177 -21.88 -12.17 35.14
C ALA A 177 -20.99 -13.08 34.30
N ALA A 178 -20.18 -12.56 33.36
CA ALA A 178 -19.32 -13.32 32.48
C ALA A 178 -17.86 -13.42 32.96
N ARG A 179 -17.55 -13.01 34.19
CA ARG A 179 -16.18 -13.16 34.74
C ARG A 179 -15.97 -14.58 35.24
N PRO A 180 -14.97 -15.32 34.70
CA PRO A 180 -14.63 -16.62 35.26
C PRO A 180 -14.14 -16.45 36.70
N ALA A 181 -14.65 -17.26 37.62
CA ALA A 181 -14.27 -17.26 39.03
C ALA A 181 -12.76 -17.40 39.18
N LYS A 182 -12.13 -16.48 39.94
CA LYS A 182 -10.70 -16.58 40.26
C LYS A 182 -10.46 -17.89 40.99
N LYS A 183 -9.70 -18.83 40.38
CA LYS A 183 -9.21 -20.02 41.05
C LYS A 183 -8.42 -19.61 42.29
N ALA A 184 -8.86 -20.07 43.45
CA ALA A 184 -8.19 -19.83 44.73
C ALA A 184 -6.73 -20.33 44.66
N ALA A 185 -5.82 -19.44 45.04
CA ALA A 185 -4.40 -19.78 45.12
C ALA A 185 -4.18 -20.85 46.19
N LYS A 186 -3.67 -22.04 45.80
CA LYS A 186 -3.21 -23.06 46.71
C LYS A 186 -2.02 -22.52 47.53
N LYS A 187 -2.20 -22.37 48.85
CA LYS A 187 -1.13 -22.09 49.79
C LYS A 187 -0.19 -23.30 49.82
N PHE A 188 1.07 -23.08 49.50
CA PHE A 188 2.14 -24.06 49.76
C PHE A 188 2.48 -24.07 51.27
N PRO A 189 2.64 -25.21 51.93
CA PRO A 189 3.11 -25.28 53.30
C PRO A 189 4.61 -24.94 53.34
N LYS A 190 5.01 -24.09 54.31
CA LYS A 190 6.40 -23.84 54.65
C LYS A 190 6.95 -25.09 55.37
N SER A 191 7.96 -25.75 54.80
CA SER A 191 8.77 -26.73 55.47
C SER A 191 9.79 -26.05 56.38
N ARG A 192 9.95 -26.64 57.57
CA ARG A 192 10.99 -26.30 58.56
C ARG A 192 12.39 -26.64 58.06
#